data_44356cfea86d9c11fd973020d9331ee4
#
_entry.id   44356cfea86d9c11fd973020d9331ee4
#
_cell.length_a   1.000
_cell.length_b   1.000
_cell.length_c   1.000
_cell.angle_alpha   90.00
_cell.angle_beta   90.00
_cell.angle_gamma   90.00
#
_symmetry.space_group_name_H-M   'P 1'
#
loop_
_entity.id
_entity.type
_entity.pdbx_description
1 polymer ?
#
loop_
_entity_poly.entity_id
_entity_poly.type
_entity_poly.pdbx_seq_one_letter_code
_entity_poly.pdbx_strand_id
1 'polypeptide(L)'
;SKPIALSSDLNHWLKQTAISLAKFQYQLIQSTIGNEQRYEVFVELGQAAAQYRQSVYKLKSFGQLEFQGIDSISEMLKHALAVIDHSIECNYGDNGLYHAYNLMDLQTDSLAIKHLYPMLEGQVSALSSGAVRPERVVSVLEALFDSDLYRADQQSFILYPDRQLLGFLEKNRIPDLEIL
;
A
#
# COMPACT_ATOMS: atom_id res chain seq x y z
N SER A 1 -29.92 -11.19 3.50
CA SER A 1 -29.30 -10.71 2.26
C SER A 1 -29.40 -11.77 1.17
N LYS A 2 -29.51 -11.39 -0.11
CA LYS A 2 -29.54 -12.36 -1.20
C LYS A 2 -28.14 -12.99 -1.35
N PRO A 3 -28.04 -14.32 -1.43
CA PRO A 3 -26.77 -14.98 -1.68
C PRO A 3 -26.26 -14.65 -3.09
N ILE A 4 -24.96 -14.49 -3.22
CA ILE A 4 -24.26 -14.26 -4.49
C ILE A 4 -23.59 -15.58 -4.89
N ALA A 5 -23.74 -15.96 -6.16
CA ALA A 5 -23.06 -17.13 -6.71
C ALA A 5 -21.62 -16.74 -7.13
N LEU A 6 -20.65 -17.38 -6.53
CA LEU A 6 -19.22 -17.20 -6.82
C LEU A 6 -18.61 -18.54 -7.21
N SER A 7 -17.55 -18.54 -8.03
CA SER A 7 -16.78 -19.78 -8.23
C SER A 7 -16.13 -20.21 -6.92
N SER A 8 -15.96 -21.52 -6.72
CA SER A 8 -15.30 -22.08 -5.54
C SER A 8 -13.92 -21.49 -5.32
N ASP A 9 -13.15 -21.27 -6.39
CA ASP A 9 -11.81 -20.69 -6.33
C ASP A 9 -11.83 -19.23 -5.82
N LEU A 10 -12.76 -18.41 -6.35
CA LEU A 10 -12.94 -17.05 -5.90
C LEU A 10 -13.38 -16.99 -4.42
N ASN A 11 -14.33 -17.87 -4.05
CA ASN A 11 -14.80 -17.95 -2.68
C ASN A 11 -13.69 -18.37 -1.71
N HIS A 12 -12.84 -19.32 -2.12
CA HIS A 12 -11.66 -19.70 -1.34
C HIS A 12 -10.68 -18.53 -1.16
N TRP A 13 -10.34 -17.81 -2.23
CA TRP A 13 -9.47 -16.64 -2.18
C TRP A 13 -10.04 -15.55 -1.26
N LEU A 14 -11.32 -15.24 -1.35
CA LEU A 14 -11.98 -14.26 -0.47
C LEU A 14 -11.89 -14.65 1.00
N LYS A 15 -12.12 -15.95 1.32
CA LYS A 15 -12.01 -16.45 2.69
C LYS A 15 -10.58 -16.32 3.23
N GLN A 16 -9.57 -16.73 2.47
CA GLN A 16 -8.17 -16.63 2.89
C GLN A 16 -7.77 -15.16 3.09
N THR A 17 -8.14 -14.30 2.15
CA THR A 17 -7.89 -12.85 2.26
C THR A 17 -8.55 -12.26 3.50
N ALA A 18 -9.80 -12.62 3.79
CA ALA A 18 -10.52 -12.15 4.98
C ALA A 18 -9.83 -12.56 6.28
N ILE A 19 -9.36 -13.81 6.37
CA ILE A 19 -8.63 -14.33 7.54
C ILE A 19 -7.34 -13.55 7.76
N SER A 20 -6.52 -13.37 6.71
CA SER A 20 -5.25 -12.64 6.81
C SER A 20 -5.46 -11.18 7.20
N LEU A 21 -6.45 -10.50 6.60
CA LEU A 21 -6.75 -9.10 6.93
C LEU A 21 -7.29 -8.95 8.35
N ALA A 22 -8.16 -9.84 8.82
CA ALA A 22 -8.68 -9.82 10.19
C ALA A 22 -7.55 -10.04 11.22
N LYS A 23 -6.65 -11.01 10.97
CA LYS A 23 -5.46 -11.26 11.78
C LYS A 23 -4.58 -10.01 11.86
N PHE A 24 -4.29 -9.38 10.72
CA PHE A 24 -3.45 -8.20 10.66
C PHE A 24 -4.11 -7.00 11.34
N GLN A 25 -5.40 -6.76 11.12
CA GLN A 25 -6.14 -5.73 11.84
C GLN A 25 -6.08 -5.91 13.36
N TYR A 26 -6.19 -7.14 13.84
CA TYR A 26 -6.04 -7.43 15.27
C TYR A 26 -4.64 -7.06 15.78
N GLN A 27 -3.59 -7.36 15.02
CA GLN A 27 -2.22 -6.97 15.34
C GLN A 27 -2.05 -5.43 15.42
N LEU A 28 -2.68 -4.68 14.49
CA LEU A 28 -2.66 -3.21 14.48
C LEU A 28 -3.20 -2.59 15.79
N ILE A 29 -4.17 -3.24 16.42
CA ILE A 29 -4.77 -2.76 17.67
C ILE A 29 -3.86 -3.07 18.87
N GLN A 30 -3.09 -4.15 18.81
CA GLN A 30 -2.31 -4.65 19.95
C GLN A 30 -0.91 -4.04 20.05
N SER A 31 -0.29 -3.69 18.93
CA SER A 31 1.10 -3.24 18.92
C SER A 31 1.47 -2.47 17.66
N THR A 32 2.65 -1.82 17.71
CA THR A 32 3.27 -1.26 16.50
C THR A 32 3.69 -2.40 15.56
N ILE A 33 3.32 -2.28 14.29
CA ILE A 33 3.65 -3.27 13.27
C ILE A 33 5.13 -3.15 12.88
N GLY A 34 5.87 -4.23 13.09
CA GLY A 34 7.25 -4.37 12.66
C GLY A 34 7.39 -4.94 11.24
N ASN A 35 8.63 -5.11 10.81
CA ASN A 35 8.96 -5.62 9.49
C ASN A 35 8.57 -7.10 9.32
N GLU A 36 8.61 -7.89 10.40
CA GLU A 36 8.23 -9.30 10.40
C GLU A 36 6.72 -9.47 10.17
N GLN A 37 5.89 -8.70 10.90
CA GLN A 37 4.44 -8.74 10.72
C GLN A 37 4.01 -8.26 9.33
N ARG A 38 4.71 -7.25 8.77
CA ARG A 38 4.48 -6.84 7.38
C ARG A 38 4.82 -7.97 6.41
N TYR A 39 5.93 -8.67 6.65
CA TYR A 39 6.32 -9.81 5.82
C TYR A 39 5.29 -10.93 5.89
N GLU A 40 4.81 -11.29 7.08
CA GLU A 40 3.79 -12.32 7.25
C GLU A 40 2.54 -12.02 6.41
N VAL A 41 1.95 -10.84 6.57
CA VAL A 41 0.73 -10.48 5.82
C VAL A 41 0.98 -10.38 4.31
N PHE A 42 2.15 -9.88 3.90
CA PHE A 42 2.56 -9.84 2.49
C PHE A 42 2.60 -11.25 1.89
N VAL A 43 3.21 -12.20 2.58
CA VAL A 43 3.29 -13.60 2.15
C VAL A 43 1.91 -14.26 2.12
N GLU A 44 1.11 -14.11 3.18
CA GLU A 44 -0.23 -14.72 3.26
C GLU A 44 -1.14 -14.22 2.12
N LEU A 45 -1.23 -12.90 1.92
CA LEU A 45 -2.04 -12.33 0.85
C LEU A 45 -1.50 -12.68 -0.54
N GLY A 46 -0.16 -12.67 -0.69
CA GLY A 46 0.51 -13.03 -1.93
C GLY A 46 0.26 -14.49 -2.32
N GLN A 47 0.34 -15.41 -1.36
CA GLN A 47 0.07 -16.83 -1.56
C GLN A 47 -1.40 -17.10 -1.93
N ALA A 48 -2.34 -16.48 -1.20
CA ALA A 48 -3.76 -16.59 -1.49
C ALA A 48 -4.08 -16.13 -2.93
N ALA A 49 -3.54 -14.99 -3.34
CA ALA A 49 -3.70 -14.46 -4.69
C ALA A 49 -3.01 -15.32 -5.76
N ALA A 50 -1.83 -15.88 -5.47
CA ALA A 50 -1.11 -16.75 -6.38
C ALA A 50 -1.86 -18.08 -6.61
N GLN A 51 -2.41 -18.69 -5.56
CA GLN A 51 -3.23 -19.88 -5.66
C GLN A 51 -4.47 -19.63 -6.52
N TYR A 52 -5.18 -18.53 -6.28
CA TYR A 52 -6.33 -18.15 -7.10
C TYR A 52 -5.96 -18.00 -8.58
N ARG A 53 -4.91 -17.25 -8.89
CA ARG A 53 -4.44 -17.09 -10.28
C ARG A 53 -4.07 -18.43 -10.93
N GLN A 54 -3.38 -19.29 -10.21
CA GLN A 54 -3.01 -20.63 -10.72
C GLN A 54 -4.24 -21.48 -11.02
N SER A 55 -5.27 -21.45 -10.16
CA SER A 55 -6.53 -22.13 -10.41
C SER A 55 -7.18 -21.60 -11.68
N VAL A 56 -7.35 -20.29 -11.81
CA VAL A 56 -7.98 -19.64 -12.97
C VAL A 56 -7.24 -19.98 -14.28
N TYR A 57 -5.90 -19.95 -14.29
CA TYR A 57 -5.13 -20.25 -15.49
C TYR A 57 -5.13 -21.75 -15.89
N LYS A 58 -5.36 -22.66 -14.93
CA LYS A 58 -5.47 -24.09 -15.20
C LYS A 58 -6.86 -24.51 -15.65
N LEU A 59 -7.88 -23.73 -15.28
CA LEU A 59 -9.27 -24.05 -15.60
C LEU A 59 -9.57 -23.78 -17.07
N LYS A 60 -10.21 -24.77 -17.72
CA LYS A 60 -10.81 -24.59 -19.06
C LYS A 60 -12.24 -24.04 -18.98
N SER A 61 -12.81 -23.97 -17.78
CA SER A 61 -14.14 -23.45 -17.47
C SER A 61 -14.16 -22.95 -16.04
N PHE A 62 -15.12 -22.10 -15.70
CA PHE A 62 -15.34 -21.69 -14.32
C PHE A 62 -15.67 -22.90 -13.45
N GLY A 63 -15.05 -22.98 -12.26
CA GLY A 63 -15.31 -24.03 -11.27
C GLY A 63 -16.77 -24.07 -10.81
N GLN A 64 -17.07 -24.96 -9.87
CA GLN A 64 -18.41 -25.05 -9.26
C GLN A 64 -18.80 -23.70 -8.66
N LEU A 65 -20.09 -23.34 -8.79
CA LEU A 65 -20.62 -22.15 -8.13
C LEU A 65 -21.03 -22.48 -6.70
N GLU A 66 -20.60 -21.65 -5.78
CA GLU A 66 -21.00 -21.67 -4.38
C GLU A 66 -21.77 -20.40 -4.05
N PHE A 67 -22.78 -20.53 -3.21
CA PHE A 67 -23.54 -19.37 -2.74
C PHE A 67 -22.92 -18.80 -1.48
N GLN A 68 -22.56 -17.51 -1.54
CA GLN A 68 -21.96 -16.77 -0.45
C GLN A 68 -22.87 -15.62 -0.01
N GLY A 69 -23.01 -15.42 1.30
CA GLY A 69 -23.69 -14.25 1.82
C GLY A 69 -22.89 -12.96 1.59
N ILE A 70 -23.57 -11.88 1.25
CA ILE A 70 -22.91 -10.57 1.05
C ILE A 70 -22.23 -10.06 2.32
N ASP A 71 -22.70 -10.51 3.49
CA ASP A 71 -22.18 -10.07 4.79
C ASP A 71 -20.71 -10.46 4.98
N SER A 72 -20.28 -11.64 4.52
CA SER A 72 -18.89 -12.08 4.63
C SER A 72 -17.96 -11.25 3.73
N ILE A 73 -18.44 -10.84 2.55
CA ILE A 73 -17.70 -9.94 1.66
C ILE A 73 -17.60 -8.56 2.30
N SER A 74 -18.70 -8.07 2.88
CA SER A 74 -18.74 -6.79 3.59
C SER A 74 -17.77 -6.77 4.79
N GLU A 75 -17.67 -7.87 5.53
CA GLU A 75 -16.70 -8.00 6.64
C GLU A 75 -15.26 -7.97 6.15
N MET A 76 -14.94 -8.72 5.10
CA MET A 76 -13.60 -8.67 4.49
C MET A 76 -13.25 -7.25 4.05
N LEU A 77 -14.18 -6.52 3.43
CA LEU A 77 -13.96 -5.13 3.00
C LEU A 77 -13.75 -4.18 4.19
N LYS A 78 -14.41 -4.38 5.32
CA LYS A 78 -14.18 -3.61 6.54
C LYS A 78 -12.76 -3.82 7.08
N HIS A 79 -12.30 -5.07 7.12
CA HIS A 79 -10.91 -5.37 7.51
C HIS A 79 -9.91 -4.73 6.54
N ALA A 80 -10.18 -4.81 5.24
CA ALA A 80 -9.33 -4.19 4.22
C ALA A 80 -9.25 -2.67 4.39
N LEU A 81 -10.39 -1.99 4.61
CA LEU A 81 -10.43 -0.55 4.85
C LEU A 81 -9.62 -0.17 6.09
N ALA A 82 -9.78 -0.88 7.21
CA ALA A 82 -9.03 -0.59 8.43
C ALA A 82 -7.51 -0.72 8.22
N VAL A 83 -7.06 -1.70 7.43
CA VAL A 83 -5.64 -1.89 7.09
C VAL A 83 -5.14 -0.78 6.15
N ILE A 84 -5.96 -0.37 5.18
CA ILE A 84 -5.63 0.72 4.25
C ILE A 84 -5.55 2.05 5.00
N ASP A 85 -6.52 2.37 5.85
CA ASP A 85 -6.54 3.60 6.64
C ASP A 85 -5.32 3.69 7.55
N HIS A 86 -4.94 2.58 8.19
CA HIS A 86 -3.70 2.51 8.96
C HIS A 86 -2.47 2.75 8.08
N SER A 87 -2.43 2.17 6.89
CA SER A 87 -1.31 2.35 5.95
C SER A 87 -1.20 3.80 5.49
N ILE A 88 -2.31 4.49 5.26
CA ILE A 88 -2.32 5.92 4.95
C ILE A 88 -1.75 6.72 6.12
N GLU A 89 -2.20 6.46 7.36
CA GLU A 89 -1.69 7.16 8.54
C GLU A 89 -0.19 6.93 8.74
N CYS A 90 0.33 5.73 8.51
CA CYS A 90 1.76 5.43 8.60
C CYS A 90 2.62 6.14 7.53
N ASN A 91 2.01 6.67 6.49
CA ASN A 91 2.70 7.42 5.44
C ASN A 91 2.73 8.94 5.69
N TYR A 92 2.15 9.41 6.80
CA TYR A 92 2.27 10.81 7.19
C TYR A 92 3.65 11.09 7.77
N GLY A 93 4.42 11.95 7.11
CA GLY A 93 5.79 12.29 7.48
C GLY A 93 5.89 13.49 8.42
N ASP A 94 7.06 13.66 9.04
CA ASP A 94 7.37 14.76 9.96
C ASP A 94 7.30 16.15 9.29
N ASN A 95 7.38 16.20 7.96
CA ASN A 95 7.24 17.41 7.18
C ASN A 95 5.78 17.82 6.91
N GLY A 96 4.82 17.12 7.51
CA GLY A 96 3.39 17.40 7.34
C GLY A 96 2.78 16.92 6.02
N LEU A 97 3.52 16.15 5.23
CA LEU A 97 3.08 15.60 3.94
C LEU A 97 3.05 14.07 3.97
N TYR A 98 2.24 13.48 3.10
CA TYR A 98 2.16 12.03 2.94
C TYR A 98 3.22 11.52 1.95
N HIS A 99 3.88 10.43 2.32
CA HIS A 99 4.64 9.62 1.39
C HIS A 99 3.68 8.83 0.49
N ALA A 100 4.07 8.63 -0.77
CA ALA A 100 3.31 7.82 -1.72
C ALA A 100 4.18 6.63 -2.16
N TYR A 101 4.62 6.47 -3.28
CA TYR A 101 5.42 5.39 -3.86
C TYR A 101 6.56 4.89 -2.97
N ASN A 102 6.21 4.02 -2.02
CA ASN A 102 7.18 3.42 -1.12
C ASN A 102 7.94 2.27 -1.81
N LEU A 103 9.20 2.12 -1.44
CA LEU A 103 10.02 0.99 -1.85
C LEU A 103 9.92 -0.12 -0.79
N MET A 104 9.67 -1.34 -1.24
CA MET A 104 9.73 -2.53 -0.40
C MET A 104 11.15 -3.08 -0.38
N ASP A 105 11.73 -3.19 0.81
CA ASP A 105 13.01 -3.85 1.04
C ASP A 105 12.74 -5.23 1.66
N LEU A 106 12.71 -6.23 0.77
CA LEU A 106 12.34 -7.60 1.11
C LEU A 106 13.60 -8.39 1.49
N GLN A 107 13.61 -8.90 2.71
CA GLN A 107 14.60 -9.81 3.24
C GLN A 107 13.98 -11.20 3.46
N THR A 108 14.75 -12.14 4.02
CA THR A 108 14.30 -13.54 4.19
C THR A 108 12.98 -13.65 4.96
N ASP A 109 12.82 -12.93 6.08
CA ASP A 109 11.64 -13.00 6.94
C ASP A 109 11.16 -11.60 7.37
N SER A 110 11.47 -10.59 6.60
CA SER A 110 11.22 -9.20 6.97
C SER A 110 10.95 -8.33 5.76
N LEU A 111 10.02 -7.39 5.90
CA LEU A 111 9.64 -6.41 4.89
C LEU A 111 9.74 -5.02 5.46
N ALA A 112 10.80 -4.30 5.12
CA ALA A 112 10.97 -2.91 5.45
C ALA A 112 10.37 -2.00 4.37
N ILE A 113 9.87 -0.85 4.79
CA ILE A 113 9.35 0.19 3.89
C ILE A 113 10.33 1.36 3.89
N LYS A 114 10.78 1.75 2.70
CA LYS A 114 11.58 2.95 2.46
C LYS A 114 10.73 3.98 1.75
N HIS A 115 10.60 5.15 2.36
CA HIS A 115 9.83 6.23 1.77
C HIS A 115 10.63 6.93 0.66
N LEU A 116 9.96 7.25 -0.42
CA LEU A 116 10.44 8.23 -1.39
C LEU A 116 10.11 9.65 -0.92
N TYR A 117 10.62 10.63 -1.64
CA TYR A 117 10.25 12.03 -1.42
C TYR A 117 8.72 12.24 -1.62
N PRO A 118 8.10 13.21 -0.92
CA PRO A 118 6.71 13.54 -1.14
C PRO A 118 6.43 13.98 -2.58
N MET A 119 5.25 13.64 -3.07
CA MET A 119 4.75 14.00 -4.39
C MET A 119 3.35 14.59 -4.26
N LEU A 120 2.97 15.47 -5.17
CA LEU A 120 1.64 16.11 -5.15
C LEU A 120 0.52 15.08 -5.24
N GLU A 121 0.65 14.09 -6.10
CA GLU A 121 -0.38 13.03 -6.26
C GLU A 121 -0.57 12.19 -4.99
N GLY A 122 0.47 12.02 -4.18
CA GLY A 122 0.37 11.37 -2.87
C GLY A 122 -0.53 12.15 -1.92
N GLN A 123 -0.43 13.48 -1.91
CA GLN A 123 -1.28 14.34 -1.10
C GLN A 123 -2.74 14.29 -1.56
N VAL A 124 -2.95 14.40 -2.88
CA VAL A 124 -4.30 14.31 -3.48
C VAL A 124 -4.93 12.96 -3.17
N SER A 125 -4.19 11.86 -3.30
CA SER A 125 -4.69 10.52 -3.00
C SER A 125 -5.06 10.35 -1.53
N ALA A 126 -4.20 10.82 -0.61
CA ALA A 126 -4.48 10.76 0.82
C ALA A 126 -5.71 11.60 1.19
N LEU A 127 -5.78 12.85 0.72
CA LEU A 127 -6.90 13.75 1.00
C LEU A 127 -8.23 13.25 0.43
N SER A 128 -8.22 12.59 -0.73
CA SER A 128 -9.43 12.04 -1.37
C SER A 128 -9.86 10.68 -0.84
N SER A 129 -9.03 10.00 -0.05
CA SER A 129 -9.33 8.67 0.50
C SER A 129 -10.49 8.66 1.49
N GLY A 130 -10.77 9.79 2.15
CA GLY A 130 -11.71 9.90 3.26
C GLY A 130 -11.16 9.43 4.62
N ALA A 131 -9.92 8.91 4.68
CA ALA A 131 -9.27 8.47 5.93
C ALA A 131 -8.66 9.65 6.72
N VAL A 132 -8.37 10.76 6.06
CA VAL A 132 -7.69 11.91 6.67
C VAL A 132 -8.68 12.80 7.40
N ARG A 133 -8.43 13.05 8.69
CA ARG A 133 -9.28 13.92 9.51
C ARG A 133 -9.24 15.37 9.05
N PRO A 134 -10.34 16.15 9.18
CA PRO A 134 -10.44 17.53 8.69
C PRO A 134 -9.29 18.44 9.17
N GLU A 135 -8.89 18.33 10.44
CA GLU A 135 -7.80 19.13 11.01
C GLU A 135 -6.46 18.83 10.31
N ARG A 136 -6.24 17.56 9.99
CA ARG A 136 -5.04 17.12 9.26
C ARG A 136 -5.06 17.60 7.81
N VAL A 137 -6.24 17.71 7.18
CA VAL A 137 -6.38 18.27 5.81
C VAL A 137 -5.83 19.67 5.75
N VAL A 138 -6.19 20.53 6.71
CA VAL A 138 -5.67 21.92 6.78
C VAL A 138 -4.15 21.91 6.91
N SER A 139 -3.60 21.12 7.84
CA SER A 139 -2.14 21.03 8.05
C SER A 139 -1.39 20.56 6.79
N VAL A 140 -1.95 19.59 6.04
CA VAL A 140 -1.35 19.14 4.77
C VAL A 140 -1.37 20.23 3.72
N LEU A 141 -2.46 21.00 3.62
CA LEU A 141 -2.55 22.10 2.66
C LEU A 141 -1.56 23.21 3.00
N GLU A 142 -1.39 23.55 4.28
CA GLU A 142 -0.37 24.52 4.73
C GLU A 142 1.04 24.00 4.42
N ALA A 143 1.35 22.76 4.77
CA ALA A 143 2.64 22.15 4.49
C ALA A 143 2.96 22.07 2.97
N LEU A 144 1.94 21.93 2.11
CA LEU A 144 2.13 21.98 0.66
C LEU A 144 2.66 23.32 0.17
N PHE A 145 2.15 24.43 0.71
CA PHE A 145 2.62 25.78 0.35
C PHE A 145 4.04 26.06 0.86
N ASP A 146 4.45 25.41 1.94
CA ASP A 146 5.80 25.54 2.51
C ASP A 146 6.81 24.52 1.93
N SER A 147 6.37 23.66 1.00
CA SER A 147 7.18 22.58 0.44
C SER A 147 7.82 22.93 -0.90
N ASP A 148 8.82 22.13 -1.30
CA ASP A 148 9.46 22.21 -2.63
C ASP A 148 8.50 21.87 -3.79
N LEU A 149 7.27 21.47 -3.49
CA LEU A 149 6.23 21.24 -4.50
C LEU A 149 5.55 22.54 -4.93
N TYR A 150 5.66 23.62 -4.14
CA TYR A 150 5.04 24.88 -4.48
C TYR A 150 6.01 25.79 -5.28
N ARG A 151 5.54 26.23 -6.42
CA ARG A 151 6.23 27.20 -7.29
C ARG A 151 5.62 28.59 -7.10
N ALA A 152 6.21 29.40 -6.24
CA ALA A 152 5.74 30.75 -5.94
C ALA A 152 5.76 31.69 -7.16
N ASP A 153 6.74 31.51 -8.08
CA ASP A 153 6.85 32.26 -9.33
C ASP A 153 5.69 31.98 -10.31
N GLN A 154 5.06 30.83 -10.22
CA GLN A 154 3.92 30.41 -11.05
C GLN A 154 2.60 30.35 -10.27
N GLN A 155 2.64 30.54 -8.96
CA GLN A 155 1.50 30.34 -8.05
C GLN A 155 0.80 28.97 -8.27
N SER A 156 1.61 27.92 -8.44
CA SER A 156 1.14 26.57 -8.77
C SER A 156 1.97 25.51 -8.06
N PHE A 157 1.47 24.27 -8.06
CA PHE A 157 2.19 23.11 -7.57
C PHE A 157 2.76 22.29 -8.72
N ILE A 158 3.96 21.76 -8.52
CA ILE A 158 4.58 20.78 -9.41
C ILE A 158 4.36 19.38 -8.87
N LEU A 159 4.34 18.39 -9.78
CA LEU A 159 4.05 17.00 -9.43
C LEU A 159 5.13 16.37 -8.56
N TYR A 160 6.39 16.70 -8.86
CA TYR A 160 7.59 16.23 -8.17
C TYR A 160 8.45 17.41 -7.76
N PRO A 161 9.15 17.34 -6.61
CA PRO A 161 10.14 18.36 -6.28
C PRO A 161 11.26 18.41 -7.33
N ASP A 162 11.75 19.61 -7.64
CA ASP A 162 12.89 19.77 -8.55
C ASP A 162 14.15 19.21 -7.89
N ARG A 163 14.69 18.14 -8.46
CA ARG A 163 15.86 17.43 -7.93
C ARG A 163 16.98 17.40 -8.94
N GLN A 164 18.14 17.85 -8.52
CA GLN A 164 19.36 17.67 -9.29
C GLN A 164 19.81 16.21 -9.19
N LEU A 165 19.70 15.49 -10.28
CA LEU A 165 20.18 14.12 -10.38
C LEU A 165 21.66 14.11 -10.74
N LEU A 166 22.39 13.13 -10.18
CA LEU A 166 23.77 12.88 -10.59
C LEU A 166 23.85 12.61 -12.09
N GLY A 167 24.85 13.16 -12.76
CA GLY A 167 25.13 12.88 -14.15
C GLY A 167 25.46 11.41 -14.39
N PHE A 168 25.35 10.97 -15.65
CA PHE A 168 25.55 9.56 -16.01
C PHE A 168 26.89 9.02 -15.50
N LEU A 169 27.97 9.76 -15.70
CA LEU A 169 29.34 9.34 -15.30
C LEU A 169 29.58 9.44 -13.79
N GLU A 170 28.80 10.24 -13.09
CA GLU A 170 28.87 10.31 -11.62
C GLU A 170 28.13 9.15 -10.96
N LYS A 171 27.01 8.74 -11.57
CA LYS A 171 26.15 7.67 -11.06
C LYS A 171 26.70 6.29 -11.39
N ASN A 172 27.29 6.12 -12.60
CA ASN A 172 27.73 4.84 -13.12
C ASN A 172 29.26 4.73 -13.05
N ARG A 173 29.82 4.75 -11.85
CA ARG A 173 31.24 4.47 -11.62
C ARG A 173 31.43 2.98 -11.47
N ILE A 174 32.42 2.46 -12.18
CA ILE A 174 32.94 1.10 -11.94
C ILE A 174 33.77 1.21 -10.65
N PRO A 175 33.46 0.43 -9.61
CA PRO A 175 34.30 0.39 -8.42
C PRO A 175 35.72 0.02 -8.84
N ASP A 176 36.72 0.63 -8.20
CA ASP A 176 38.11 0.20 -8.39
C ASP A 176 38.18 -1.29 -8.04
N LEU A 177 38.43 -2.11 -9.04
CA LEU A 177 38.71 -3.52 -8.84
C LEU A 177 40.02 -3.56 -8.02
N GLU A 178 39.93 -3.91 -6.74
CA GLU A 178 41.11 -4.41 -6.05
C GLU A 178 41.59 -5.62 -6.86
N ILE A 179 42.65 -5.42 -7.60
CA ILE A 179 43.32 -6.48 -8.32
C ILE A 179 43.93 -7.38 -7.24
N LEU A 180 43.29 -8.53 -7.03
CA LEU A 180 43.83 -9.63 -6.25
C LEU A 180 45.01 -10.28 -6.99
#